data_45712b716131706a74a8148c760c8367
#
_entry.id   45712b716131706a74a8148c760c8367
#
_cell.length_a   1.000
_cell.length_b   1.000
_cell.length_c   1.000
_cell.angle_alpha   90.00
_cell.angle_beta   90.00
_cell.angle_gamma   90.00
#
_symmetry.space_group_name_H-M   'P 1'
#
loop_
_entity.id
_entity.type
_entity.pdbx_description
1 polymer ?
#
loop_
_entity_poly.entity_id
_entity_poly.type
_entity_poly.pdbx_seq_one_letter_code
_entity_poly.pdbx_strand_id
1 'polypeptide(L)'
;MTSPAPPLAVRRRGANGEIVEILAGNVLLLSSAALETELAFGRLGSRASRPLARVLVGGLGFGATVAGVLEIAPPDTSVVVAEKVSQVVDLVRGELACVLPDGARPLDDPRVRVVAVDALDAMRSATDAGTPYDAILLDVDNGPQWASFRTNARLYTPTGLAVARAALAPGGLFAVWSGYPADAFLARLREAGFAPERVLLHERGRVRARAYVGYTGPRP
;
A
#
# COMPACT_ATOMS: atom_id res chain seq x y z
N MET A 1 -22.02 20.45 -6.59
CA MET A 1 -22.59 19.09 -6.60
C MET A 1 -21.55 18.19 -7.27
N THR A 2 -20.87 17.35 -6.52
CA THR A 2 -19.94 16.36 -7.07
C THR A 2 -20.77 15.24 -7.70
N SER A 3 -20.56 14.96 -8.98
CA SER A 3 -21.16 13.78 -9.62
C SER A 3 -20.84 12.53 -8.80
N PRO A 4 -21.79 11.61 -8.61
CA PRO A 4 -21.51 10.35 -7.94
C PRO A 4 -20.35 9.64 -8.68
N ALA A 5 -19.46 9.02 -7.91
CA ALA A 5 -18.39 8.21 -8.49
C ALA A 5 -18.99 7.13 -9.40
N PRO A 6 -18.39 6.85 -10.58
CA PRO A 6 -18.91 5.81 -11.47
C PRO A 6 -18.92 4.47 -10.73
N PRO A 7 -19.92 3.62 -11.00
CA PRO A 7 -19.99 2.28 -10.41
C PRO A 7 -18.74 1.48 -10.81
N LEU A 8 -18.24 0.69 -9.87
CA LEU A 8 -17.14 -0.24 -10.14
C LEU A 8 -17.67 -1.48 -10.86
N ALA A 9 -16.91 -1.97 -11.82
CA ALA A 9 -17.20 -3.21 -12.53
C ALA A 9 -16.03 -4.19 -12.36
N VAL A 10 -16.34 -5.46 -12.12
CA VAL A 10 -15.36 -6.54 -12.07
C VAL A 10 -15.30 -7.19 -13.46
N ARG A 11 -14.08 -7.36 -13.97
CA ARG A 11 -13.79 -8.05 -15.23
C ARG A 11 -12.79 -9.17 -14.99
N ARG A 12 -13.04 -10.33 -15.58
CA ARG A 12 -12.11 -11.45 -15.56
C ARG A 12 -11.45 -11.60 -16.93
N ARG A 13 -10.13 -11.82 -16.96
CA ARG A 13 -9.33 -11.99 -18.17
C ARG A 13 -8.43 -13.22 -18.06
N GLY A 14 -7.88 -13.63 -19.21
CA GLY A 14 -7.13 -14.87 -19.35
C GLY A 14 -8.02 -16.03 -19.78
N ALA A 15 -7.43 -17.15 -20.20
CA ALA A 15 -8.16 -18.29 -20.75
C ALA A 15 -9.15 -18.92 -19.74
N ASN A 16 -8.82 -18.83 -18.44
CA ASN A 16 -9.62 -19.37 -17.34
C ASN A 16 -10.13 -18.27 -16.39
N GLY A 17 -10.09 -16.98 -16.81
CA GLY A 17 -10.51 -15.88 -15.97
C GLY A 17 -9.58 -15.63 -14.75
N GLU A 18 -8.32 -16.04 -14.83
CA GLU A 18 -7.35 -16.00 -13.75
C GLU A 18 -6.91 -14.59 -13.37
N ILE A 19 -7.06 -13.62 -14.27
CA ILE A 19 -6.78 -12.20 -13.98
C ILE A 19 -8.09 -11.50 -13.67
N VAL A 20 -8.21 -10.95 -12.49
CA VAL A 20 -9.34 -10.13 -12.05
C VAL A 20 -8.96 -8.66 -12.14
N GLU A 21 -9.84 -7.85 -12.70
CA GLU A 21 -9.66 -6.41 -12.86
C GLU A 21 -10.88 -5.67 -12.30
N ILE A 22 -10.64 -4.54 -11.66
CA ILE A 22 -11.68 -3.59 -11.23
C ILE A 22 -11.56 -2.34 -12.08
N LEU A 23 -12.70 -1.92 -12.66
CA LEU A 23 -12.80 -0.74 -13.52
C LEU A 23 -13.76 0.27 -12.90
N ALA A 24 -13.47 1.56 -13.09
CA ALA A 24 -14.41 2.65 -12.91
C ALA A 24 -14.78 3.20 -14.28
N GLY A 25 -15.97 2.87 -14.77
CA GLY A 25 -16.33 3.06 -16.18
C GLY A 25 -15.36 2.28 -17.08
N ASN A 26 -14.60 3.00 -17.94
CA ASN A 26 -13.61 2.40 -18.83
C ASN A 26 -12.15 2.48 -18.30
N VAL A 27 -11.96 3.01 -17.09
CA VAL A 27 -10.62 3.16 -16.49
C VAL A 27 -10.30 1.96 -15.62
N LEU A 28 -9.19 1.28 -15.92
CA LEU A 28 -8.66 0.21 -15.07
C LEU A 28 -8.13 0.83 -13.78
N LEU A 29 -8.69 0.43 -12.64
CA LEU A 29 -8.24 0.82 -11.32
C LEU A 29 -7.25 -0.18 -10.73
N LEU A 30 -7.59 -1.48 -10.76
CA LEU A 30 -6.83 -2.55 -10.12
C LEU A 30 -6.76 -3.77 -11.05
N SER A 31 -5.65 -4.52 -10.96
CA SER A 31 -5.47 -5.77 -11.66
C SER A 31 -4.74 -6.79 -10.79
N SER A 32 -5.23 -8.01 -10.72
CA SER A 32 -4.58 -9.11 -9.98
C SER A 32 -3.34 -9.69 -10.67
N ALA A 33 -2.85 -9.07 -11.73
CA ALA A 33 -1.71 -9.56 -12.51
C ALA A 33 -0.34 -9.37 -11.83
N ALA A 34 -0.27 -8.71 -10.67
CA ALA A 34 0.98 -8.40 -9.96
C ALA A 34 0.94 -8.73 -8.46
N LEU A 35 0.06 -9.62 -8.03
CA LEU A 35 -0.19 -9.93 -6.62
C LEU A 35 1.06 -10.43 -5.87
N GLU A 36 1.96 -11.21 -6.52
CA GLU A 36 3.22 -11.64 -5.88
C GLU A 36 4.08 -10.43 -5.49
N THR A 37 4.09 -9.37 -6.33
CA THR A 37 4.87 -8.15 -6.02
C THR A 37 4.26 -7.35 -4.88
N GLU A 38 2.94 -7.33 -4.75
CA GLU A 38 2.23 -6.66 -3.65
C GLU A 38 2.40 -7.44 -2.33
N LEU A 39 2.31 -8.78 -2.36
CA LEU A 39 2.64 -9.65 -1.22
C LEU A 39 4.08 -9.42 -0.76
N ALA A 40 5.04 -9.46 -1.68
CA ALA A 40 6.45 -9.21 -1.38
C ALA A 40 6.68 -7.78 -0.84
N PHE A 41 5.91 -6.80 -1.32
CA PHE A 41 5.93 -5.44 -0.81
C PHE A 41 5.45 -5.37 0.64
N GLY A 42 4.35 -6.04 0.99
CA GLY A 42 3.85 -6.13 2.36
C GLY A 42 4.89 -6.70 3.33
N ARG A 43 5.62 -7.74 2.91
CA ARG A 43 6.70 -8.37 3.70
C ARG A 43 7.88 -7.44 4.00
N LEU A 44 8.05 -6.34 3.24
CA LEU A 44 9.09 -5.34 3.51
C LEU A 44 8.93 -4.66 4.88
N GLY A 45 7.76 -4.72 5.50
CA GLY A 45 7.55 -4.26 6.86
C GLY A 45 8.56 -4.87 7.85
N SER A 46 8.99 -6.12 7.65
CA SER A 46 10.00 -6.80 8.48
C SER A 46 11.38 -6.12 8.48
N ARG A 47 11.63 -5.19 7.54
CA ARG A 47 12.89 -4.44 7.44
C ARG A 47 12.90 -3.17 8.31
N ALA A 48 11.83 -2.87 9.03
CA ALA A 48 11.86 -1.84 10.07
C ALA A 48 12.87 -2.24 11.16
N SER A 49 13.65 -1.27 11.66
CA SER A 49 14.66 -1.51 12.70
C SER A 49 14.04 -1.64 14.11
N ARG A 50 12.76 -2.07 14.16
CA ARG A 50 11.99 -2.25 15.40
C ARG A 50 10.87 -3.26 15.19
N PRO A 51 10.34 -3.88 16.27
CA PRO A 51 9.16 -4.74 16.17
C PRO A 51 7.96 -4.00 15.60
N LEU A 52 7.15 -4.70 14.80
CA LEU A 52 5.93 -4.16 14.22
C LEU A 52 4.78 -4.24 15.22
N ALA A 53 4.51 -3.17 15.96
CA ALA A 53 3.31 -3.04 16.79
C ALA A 53 2.16 -2.38 16.01
N ARG A 54 2.49 -1.46 15.08
CA ARG A 54 1.49 -0.71 14.33
C ARG A 54 1.93 -0.43 12.90
N VAL A 55 1.14 -0.89 11.93
CA VAL A 55 1.41 -0.75 10.50
C VAL A 55 0.28 0.01 9.81
N LEU A 56 0.62 0.94 8.91
CA LEU A 56 -0.32 1.56 7.97
C LEU A 56 -0.10 0.99 6.57
N VAL A 57 -1.16 0.49 5.96
CA VAL A 57 -1.22 0.20 4.53
C VAL A 57 -2.12 1.27 3.89
N GLY A 58 -1.56 2.07 3.00
CA GLY A 58 -2.31 3.02 2.19
C GLY A 58 -2.71 2.39 0.87
N GLY A 59 -4.01 2.29 0.62
CA GLY A 59 -4.60 1.50 -0.46
C GLY A 59 -4.87 0.05 -0.02
N LEU A 60 -6.02 -0.47 -0.43
CA LEU A 60 -6.39 -1.87 -0.16
C LEU A 60 -6.03 -2.78 -1.35
N GLY A 61 -6.30 -2.32 -2.57
CA GLY A 61 -6.20 -3.18 -3.75
C GLY A 61 -7.03 -4.44 -3.59
N PHE A 62 -6.45 -5.59 -3.89
CA PHE A 62 -7.04 -6.90 -3.58
C PHE A 62 -6.68 -7.41 -2.17
N GLY A 63 -5.94 -6.65 -1.39
CA GLY A 63 -5.49 -7.02 -0.05
C GLY A 63 -4.14 -7.74 -0.01
N ALA A 64 -3.43 -7.88 -1.13
CA ALA A 64 -2.16 -8.60 -1.20
C ALA A 64 -1.07 -7.98 -0.31
N THR A 65 -0.92 -6.66 -0.33
CA THR A 65 0.01 -5.95 0.57
C THR A 65 -0.33 -6.20 2.04
N VAL A 66 -1.63 -6.20 2.39
CA VAL A 66 -2.09 -6.51 3.76
C VAL A 66 -1.74 -7.94 4.14
N ALA A 67 -2.02 -8.90 3.24
CA ALA A 67 -1.66 -10.31 3.45
C ALA A 67 -0.15 -10.48 3.69
N GLY A 68 0.69 -9.83 2.87
CA GLY A 68 2.14 -9.86 3.04
C GLY A 68 2.62 -9.25 4.38
N VAL A 69 1.94 -8.22 4.89
CA VAL A 69 2.19 -7.70 6.25
C VAL A 69 1.83 -8.74 7.32
N LEU A 70 0.66 -9.37 7.20
CA LEU A 70 0.16 -10.33 8.18
C LEU A 70 1.05 -11.58 8.32
N GLU A 71 1.72 -11.99 7.24
CA GLU A 71 2.66 -13.12 7.24
C GLU A 71 3.89 -12.88 8.13
N ILE A 72 4.33 -11.62 8.28
CA ILE A 72 5.57 -11.29 9.01
C ILE A 72 5.30 -10.55 10.32
N ALA A 73 4.10 -10.09 10.54
CA ALA A 73 3.73 -9.28 11.69
C ALA A 73 3.45 -10.16 12.94
N PRO A 74 3.93 -9.76 14.12
CA PRO A 74 3.56 -10.38 15.39
C PRO A 74 2.04 -10.47 15.59
N PRO A 75 1.55 -11.41 16.41
CA PRO A 75 0.12 -11.62 16.64
C PRO A 75 -0.62 -10.41 17.21
N ASP A 76 0.06 -9.54 17.91
CA ASP A 76 -0.45 -8.32 18.56
C ASP A 76 -0.32 -7.05 17.71
N THR A 77 0.17 -7.18 16.48
CA THR A 77 0.31 -6.05 15.56
C THR A 77 -1.06 -5.47 15.16
N SER A 78 -1.23 -4.17 15.24
CA SER A 78 -2.38 -3.46 14.66
C SER A 78 -2.09 -3.03 13.23
N VAL A 79 -2.87 -3.53 12.27
CA VAL A 79 -2.75 -3.17 10.85
C VAL A 79 -3.92 -2.25 10.47
N VAL A 80 -3.63 -1.00 10.16
CA VAL A 80 -4.60 -0.02 9.68
C VAL A 80 -4.51 0.06 8.16
N VAL A 81 -5.64 -0.12 7.48
CA VAL A 81 -5.74 0.01 6.01
C VAL A 81 -6.53 1.28 5.70
N ALA A 82 -5.88 2.25 5.08
CA ALA A 82 -6.54 3.48 4.62
C ALA A 82 -6.98 3.32 3.17
N GLU A 83 -8.29 3.11 2.94
CA GLU A 83 -8.90 2.96 1.61
C GLU A 83 -10.03 3.98 1.43
N LYS A 84 -9.93 4.83 0.41
CA LYS A 84 -10.93 5.90 0.14
C LYS A 84 -12.19 5.38 -0.52
N VAL A 85 -12.07 4.33 -1.32
CA VAL A 85 -13.15 3.81 -2.16
C VAL A 85 -13.84 2.67 -1.43
N SER A 86 -14.90 2.97 -0.68
CA SER A 86 -15.65 1.96 0.10
C SER A 86 -16.11 0.78 -0.75
N GLN A 87 -16.48 1.02 -2.02
CA GLN A 87 -16.86 -0.04 -2.96
C GLN A 87 -15.75 -1.07 -3.18
N VAL A 88 -14.44 -0.67 -3.13
CA VAL A 88 -13.32 -1.62 -3.20
C VAL A 88 -13.32 -2.52 -1.96
N VAL A 89 -13.55 -1.94 -0.78
CA VAL A 89 -13.64 -2.71 0.47
C VAL A 89 -14.77 -3.74 0.41
N ASP A 90 -15.94 -3.33 -0.09
CA ASP A 90 -17.11 -4.22 -0.21
C ASP A 90 -16.85 -5.37 -1.20
N LEU A 91 -16.22 -5.08 -2.35
CA LEU A 91 -15.83 -6.10 -3.33
C LEU A 91 -14.81 -7.10 -2.74
N VAL A 92 -13.79 -6.63 -2.05
CA VAL A 92 -12.74 -7.48 -1.47
C VAL A 92 -13.26 -8.31 -0.30
N ARG A 93 -14.24 -7.83 0.46
CA ARG A 93 -14.92 -8.64 1.49
C ARG A 93 -15.89 -9.66 0.91
N GLY A 94 -16.49 -9.35 -0.22
CA GLY A 94 -17.54 -10.16 -0.87
C GLY A 94 -17.03 -10.95 -2.06
N GLU A 95 -17.35 -10.49 -3.27
CA GLU A 95 -17.13 -11.21 -4.53
C GLU A 95 -15.65 -11.56 -4.78
N LEU A 96 -14.72 -10.73 -4.32
CA LEU A 96 -13.29 -10.88 -4.56
C LEU A 96 -12.52 -11.43 -3.36
N ALA A 97 -13.19 -11.92 -2.33
CA ALA A 97 -12.57 -12.39 -1.10
C ALA A 97 -11.57 -13.55 -1.29
N CYS A 98 -11.66 -14.29 -2.39
CA CYS A 98 -10.79 -15.44 -2.72
C CYS A 98 -9.87 -15.18 -3.91
N VAL A 99 -9.59 -13.92 -4.27
CA VAL A 99 -8.71 -13.58 -5.41
C VAL A 99 -7.24 -13.81 -5.06
N LEU A 100 -6.86 -13.69 -3.79
CA LEU A 100 -5.50 -13.91 -3.33
C LEU A 100 -5.10 -15.40 -3.42
N PRO A 101 -3.79 -15.69 -3.62
CA PRO A 101 -3.27 -17.06 -3.54
C PRO A 101 -3.68 -17.74 -2.24
N ASP A 102 -3.87 -19.06 -2.31
CA ASP A 102 -4.25 -19.92 -1.16
C ASP A 102 -5.56 -19.51 -0.47
N GLY A 103 -6.39 -18.67 -1.13
CA GLY A 103 -7.66 -18.19 -0.59
C GLY A 103 -7.49 -17.26 0.63
N ALA A 104 -6.35 -16.58 0.76
CA ALA A 104 -6.10 -15.66 1.86
C ALA A 104 -7.16 -14.57 1.94
N ARG A 105 -7.66 -14.30 3.14
CA ARG A 105 -8.72 -13.30 3.42
C ARG A 105 -8.22 -12.29 4.47
N PRO A 106 -7.33 -11.38 4.09
CA PRO A 106 -6.67 -10.50 5.06
C PRO A 106 -7.63 -9.58 5.82
N LEU A 107 -8.81 -9.26 5.25
CA LEU A 107 -9.81 -8.43 5.93
C LEU A 107 -10.61 -9.17 7.01
N ASP A 108 -10.51 -10.48 7.09
CA ASP A 108 -11.12 -11.29 8.16
C ASP A 108 -10.17 -11.44 9.38
N ASP A 109 -8.90 -11.04 9.24
CA ASP A 109 -7.92 -11.08 10.34
C ASP A 109 -8.26 -10.00 11.40
N PRO A 110 -8.39 -10.36 12.70
CA PRO A 110 -8.78 -9.42 13.74
C PRO A 110 -7.77 -8.28 13.98
N ARG A 111 -6.52 -8.42 13.52
CA ARG A 111 -5.50 -7.37 13.57
C ARG A 111 -5.76 -6.24 12.57
N VAL A 112 -6.60 -6.48 11.54
CA VAL A 112 -6.83 -5.56 10.43
C VAL A 112 -8.04 -4.67 10.67
N ARG A 113 -7.84 -3.38 10.57
CA ARG A 113 -8.89 -2.37 10.61
C ARG A 113 -8.86 -1.49 9.36
N VAL A 114 -9.90 -1.56 8.55
CA VAL A 114 -10.07 -0.65 7.40
C VAL A 114 -10.69 0.66 7.86
N VAL A 115 -10.14 1.77 7.40
CA VAL A 115 -10.66 3.14 7.61
C VAL A 115 -10.90 3.81 6.26
N ALA A 116 -12.09 4.41 6.10
CA ALA A 116 -12.51 5.07 4.86
C ALA A 116 -11.94 6.50 4.78
N VAL A 117 -10.61 6.62 4.74
CA VAL A 117 -9.90 7.91 4.69
C VAL A 117 -8.75 7.86 3.69
N ASP A 118 -8.25 9.03 3.33
CA ASP A 118 -7.00 9.14 2.57
C ASP A 118 -5.79 8.75 3.43
N ALA A 119 -4.80 8.10 2.84
CA ALA A 119 -3.58 7.67 3.56
C ALA A 119 -2.86 8.86 4.23
N LEU A 120 -2.86 10.05 3.59
CA LEU A 120 -2.26 11.24 4.18
C LEU A 120 -3.00 11.69 5.44
N ASP A 121 -4.33 11.56 5.45
CA ASP A 121 -5.14 11.93 6.61
C ASP A 121 -5.00 10.90 7.74
N ALA A 122 -4.86 9.61 7.41
CA ALA A 122 -4.51 8.57 8.39
C ALA A 122 -3.15 8.84 9.06
N MET A 123 -2.14 9.26 8.28
CA MET A 123 -0.83 9.64 8.80
C MET A 123 -0.89 10.86 9.73
N ARG A 124 -1.63 11.91 9.34
CA ARG A 124 -1.84 13.11 10.18
C ARG A 124 -2.51 12.77 11.49
N SER A 125 -3.61 12.01 11.42
CA SER A 125 -4.36 11.58 12.61
C SER A 125 -3.48 10.78 13.59
N ALA A 126 -2.57 9.96 13.09
CA ALA A 126 -1.63 9.21 13.94
C ALA A 126 -0.62 10.14 14.62
N THR A 127 -0.12 11.15 13.91
CA THR A 127 0.77 12.17 14.48
C THR A 127 0.07 12.98 15.56
N ASP A 128 -1.14 13.47 15.28
CA ASP A 128 -1.93 14.28 16.22
C ASP A 128 -2.31 13.49 17.49
N ALA A 129 -2.55 12.19 17.34
CA ALA A 129 -2.85 11.28 18.45
C ALA A 129 -1.61 10.77 19.20
N GLY A 130 -0.39 11.08 18.75
CA GLY A 130 0.84 10.54 19.35
C GLY A 130 0.99 9.03 19.24
N THR A 131 0.38 8.42 18.19
CA THR A 131 0.39 6.96 17.96
C THR A 131 1.09 6.63 16.65
N PRO A 132 2.44 6.77 16.58
CA PRO A 132 3.19 6.59 15.35
C PRO A 132 3.11 5.14 14.83
N TYR A 133 3.41 4.99 13.53
CA TYR A 133 3.52 3.69 12.88
C TYR A 133 4.96 3.20 12.87
N ASP A 134 5.15 1.89 12.94
CA ASP A 134 6.46 1.23 12.76
C ASP A 134 6.77 1.02 11.29
N ALA A 135 5.73 0.84 10.48
CA ALA A 135 5.83 0.80 9.03
C ALA A 135 4.64 1.49 8.36
N ILE A 136 4.91 2.24 7.29
CA ILE A 136 3.91 2.83 6.39
C ILE A 136 4.20 2.32 4.98
N LEU A 137 3.25 1.58 4.40
CA LEU A 137 3.36 0.97 3.08
C LEU A 137 2.30 1.59 2.17
N LEU A 138 2.70 2.38 1.18
CA LEU A 138 1.79 3.02 0.23
C LEU A 138 1.69 2.20 -1.06
N ASP A 139 0.51 1.64 -1.28
CA ASP A 139 0.12 0.86 -2.46
C ASP A 139 -1.17 1.47 -3.07
N VAL A 140 -1.12 2.77 -3.39
CA VAL A 140 -2.29 3.56 -3.80
C VAL A 140 -2.37 3.82 -5.29
N ASP A 141 -1.27 3.65 -6.03
CA ASP A 141 -1.13 3.96 -7.46
C ASP A 141 -0.05 3.10 -8.11
N ASN A 142 0.16 3.29 -9.42
CA ASN A 142 1.27 2.68 -10.15
C ASN A 142 2.63 3.32 -9.83
N GLY A 143 2.74 4.08 -8.74
CA GLY A 143 3.96 4.69 -8.23
C GLY A 143 3.98 6.22 -8.32
N PRO A 144 5.05 6.86 -7.79
CA PRO A 144 5.10 8.30 -7.56
C PRO A 144 5.13 9.16 -8.83
N GLN A 145 5.37 8.58 -10.01
CA GLN A 145 5.33 9.29 -11.30
C GLN A 145 4.01 9.06 -12.07
N TRP A 146 3.21 8.07 -11.66
CA TRP A 146 1.99 7.65 -12.33
C TRP A 146 0.79 7.68 -11.38
N ALA A 147 0.69 8.74 -10.58
CA ALA A 147 -0.47 8.93 -9.72
C ALA A 147 -1.74 8.98 -10.59
N SER A 148 -2.49 7.89 -10.60
CA SER A 148 -3.72 7.70 -11.38
C SER A 148 -4.79 8.71 -10.96
N PHE A 149 -4.77 9.11 -9.69
CA PHE A 149 -5.55 10.21 -9.16
C PHE A 149 -4.64 11.38 -8.81
N ARG A 150 -4.91 12.57 -9.33
CA ARG A 150 -4.19 13.80 -8.97
C ARG A 150 -4.10 14.03 -7.46
N THR A 151 -5.09 13.53 -6.72
CA THR A 151 -5.15 13.59 -5.24
C THR A 151 -4.03 12.80 -4.58
N ASN A 152 -3.53 11.71 -5.18
CA ASN A 152 -2.47 10.88 -4.60
C ASN A 152 -1.07 11.47 -4.84
N ALA A 153 -0.90 12.31 -5.86
CA ALA A 153 0.39 12.99 -6.13
C ALA A 153 0.90 13.77 -4.91
N ARG A 154 0.00 14.27 -4.06
CA ARG A 154 0.36 14.98 -2.81
C ARG A 154 1.11 14.13 -1.80
N LEU A 155 0.94 12.79 -1.80
CA LEU A 155 1.68 11.86 -0.94
C LEU A 155 3.19 11.90 -1.22
N TYR A 156 3.58 12.19 -2.46
CA TYR A 156 4.94 12.14 -2.95
C TYR A 156 5.63 13.51 -3.01
N THR A 157 4.94 14.57 -2.57
CA THR A 157 5.50 15.92 -2.43
C THR A 157 6.41 16.02 -1.20
N PRO A 158 7.29 17.03 -1.10
CA PRO A 158 8.06 17.28 0.13
C PRO A 158 7.18 17.37 1.37
N THR A 159 6.02 18.03 1.29
CA THR A 159 5.05 18.13 2.39
C THR A 159 4.46 16.75 2.75
N GLY A 160 4.07 15.95 1.75
CA GLY A 160 3.54 14.61 1.98
C GLY A 160 4.56 13.69 2.65
N LEU A 161 5.81 13.74 2.18
CA LEU A 161 6.91 12.97 2.76
C LEU A 161 7.26 13.44 4.19
N ALA A 162 7.14 14.75 4.48
CA ALA A 162 7.31 15.26 5.84
C ALA A 162 6.21 14.72 6.78
N VAL A 163 4.94 14.66 6.31
CA VAL A 163 3.84 14.06 7.07
C VAL A 163 4.10 12.56 7.30
N ALA A 164 4.52 11.82 6.28
CA ALA A 164 4.86 10.41 6.42
C ALA A 164 5.99 10.19 7.45
N ARG A 165 7.02 11.04 7.41
CA ARG A 165 8.13 10.96 8.36
C ARG A 165 7.70 11.28 9.80
N ALA A 166 6.83 12.27 9.99
CA ALA A 166 6.30 12.63 11.31
C ALA A 166 5.38 11.55 11.90
N ALA A 167 4.68 10.79 11.04
CA ALA A 167 3.80 9.70 11.45
C ALA A 167 4.54 8.38 11.75
N LEU A 168 5.87 8.32 11.54
CA LEU A 168 6.70 7.15 11.82
C LEU A 168 7.39 7.26 13.18
N ALA A 169 7.48 6.13 13.85
CA ALA A 169 8.34 5.96 15.01
C ALA A 169 9.84 6.00 14.61
N PRO A 170 10.74 6.34 15.54
CA PRO A 170 12.18 6.18 15.32
C PRO A 170 12.53 4.73 14.93
N GLY A 171 13.33 4.55 13.89
CA GLY A 171 13.63 3.22 13.32
C GLY A 171 12.50 2.64 12.43
N GLY A 172 11.46 3.41 12.19
CA GLY A 172 10.35 3.01 11.32
C GLY A 172 10.70 3.05 9.83
N LEU A 173 9.85 2.40 9.04
CA LEU A 173 10.00 2.23 7.59
C LEU A 173 8.83 2.89 6.84
N PHE A 174 9.17 3.69 5.83
CA PHE A 174 8.24 4.17 4.80
C PHE A 174 8.53 3.46 3.49
N ALA A 175 7.53 2.96 2.79
CA ALA A 175 7.71 2.37 1.47
C ALA A 175 6.59 2.74 0.50
N VAL A 176 6.95 2.84 -0.78
CA VAL A 176 6.02 3.08 -1.90
C VAL A 176 6.21 1.99 -2.92
N TRP A 177 5.13 1.29 -3.26
CA TRP A 177 5.11 0.36 -4.40
C TRP A 177 5.05 1.13 -5.72
N SER A 178 5.72 0.62 -6.74
CA SER A 178 5.71 1.22 -8.08
C SER A 178 5.82 0.17 -9.17
N GLY A 179 4.85 0.12 -10.07
CA GLY A 179 4.88 -0.71 -11.27
C GLY A 179 5.90 -0.23 -12.33
N TYR A 180 6.36 1.02 -12.21
CA TYR A 180 7.29 1.65 -13.15
C TYR A 180 8.55 2.17 -12.45
N PRO A 181 9.69 2.30 -13.17
CA PRO A 181 10.88 2.96 -12.63
C PRO A 181 10.58 4.41 -12.25
N ALA A 182 10.96 4.79 -11.02
CA ALA A 182 10.81 6.15 -10.47
C ALA A 182 12.04 6.55 -9.63
N ASP A 183 13.24 6.23 -10.08
CA ASP A 183 14.49 6.33 -9.29
C ASP A 183 14.79 7.74 -8.80
N ALA A 184 14.28 8.79 -9.49
CA ALA A 184 14.33 10.17 -9.00
C ALA A 184 13.63 10.36 -7.63
N PHE A 185 12.72 9.45 -7.26
CA PHE A 185 12.05 9.48 -5.97
C PHE A 185 12.99 9.19 -4.80
N LEU A 186 14.08 8.45 -5.02
CA LEU A 186 15.13 8.24 -4.00
C LEU A 186 15.77 9.54 -3.53
N ALA A 187 15.96 10.51 -4.43
CA ALA A 187 16.46 11.83 -4.07
C ALA A 187 15.47 12.57 -3.17
N ARG A 188 14.17 12.53 -3.51
CA ARG A 188 13.11 13.14 -2.69
C ARG A 188 13.01 12.51 -1.30
N LEU A 189 13.15 11.19 -1.19
CA LEU A 189 13.19 10.50 0.11
C LEU A 189 14.39 10.99 0.94
N ARG A 190 15.57 11.14 0.31
CA ARG A 190 16.77 11.64 1.00
C ARG A 190 16.58 13.08 1.46
N GLU A 191 16.06 13.96 0.61
CA GLU A 191 15.74 15.36 0.95
C GLU A 191 14.73 15.46 2.10
N ALA A 192 13.78 14.52 2.19
CA ALA A 192 12.83 14.43 3.30
C ALA A 192 13.43 13.80 4.58
N GLY A 193 14.72 13.48 4.58
CA GLY A 193 15.46 12.98 5.75
C GLY A 193 15.34 11.48 5.99
N PHE A 194 14.96 10.69 4.97
CA PHE A 194 15.02 9.24 5.01
C PHE A 194 16.38 8.72 4.52
N ALA A 195 16.79 7.53 4.98
CA ALA A 195 17.83 6.73 4.33
C ALA A 195 17.18 5.88 3.22
N PRO A 196 17.32 6.26 1.92
CA PRO A 196 16.54 5.62 0.87
C PRO A 196 17.18 4.36 0.31
N GLU A 197 16.33 3.43 -0.15
CA GLU A 197 16.72 2.21 -0.85
C GLU A 197 15.69 1.88 -1.95
N ARG A 198 16.13 1.21 -3.02
CA ARG A 198 15.27 0.59 -4.02
C ARG A 198 15.33 -0.91 -3.88
N VAL A 199 14.18 -1.55 -3.77
CA VAL A 199 14.02 -3.02 -3.77
C VAL A 199 13.31 -3.45 -5.06
N LEU A 200 13.82 -4.46 -5.74
CA LEU A 200 13.19 -5.04 -6.93
C LEU A 200 12.17 -6.10 -6.48
N LEU A 201 10.96 -6.01 -7.02
CA LEU A 201 9.87 -6.93 -6.74
C LEU A 201 9.60 -7.79 -7.98
N HIS A 202 9.42 -9.08 -7.76
CA HIS A 202 9.31 -10.06 -8.83
C HIS A 202 7.90 -10.65 -8.89
N GLU A 203 7.45 -10.92 -10.09
CA GLU A 203 6.26 -11.71 -10.43
C GLU A 203 6.73 -12.84 -11.33
N ARG A 204 6.50 -14.09 -10.94
CA ARG A 204 6.94 -15.29 -11.70
C ARG A 204 8.42 -15.22 -12.11
N GLY A 205 9.28 -14.83 -11.17
CA GLY A 205 10.73 -14.73 -11.35
C GLY A 205 11.23 -13.53 -12.19
N ARG A 206 10.35 -12.64 -12.65
CA ARG A 206 10.72 -11.44 -13.42
C ARG A 206 10.45 -10.18 -12.63
N VAL A 207 11.34 -9.18 -12.74
CA VAL A 207 11.08 -7.85 -12.14
C VAL A 207 9.86 -7.23 -12.79
N ARG A 208 8.82 -7.00 -11.98
CA ARG A 208 7.56 -6.38 -12.42
C ARG A 208 7.27 -5.07 -11.71
N ALA A 209 7.76 -4.94 -10.47
CA ALA A 209 7.57 -3.73 -9.70
C ALA A 209 8.84 -3.36 -8.93
N ARG A 210 8.81 -2.23 -8.27
CA ARG A 210 9.86 -1.75 -7.37
C ARG A 210 9.24 -1.21 -6.11
N ALA A 211 9.93 -1.36 -4.99
CA ALA A 211 9.63 -0.61 -3.79
C ALA A 211 10.69 0.47 -3.58
N TYR A 212 10.25 1.68 -3.32
CA TYR A 212 11.09 2.79 -2.88
C TYR A 212 10.93 2.91 -1.39
N VAL A 213 11.97 2.54 -0.66
CA VAL A 213 11.95 2.42 0.80
C VAL A 213 12.73 3.59 1.41
N GLY A 214 12.25 4.15 2.51
CA GLY A 214 12.90 5.16 3.31
C GLY A 214 12.90 4.76 4.78
N TYR A 215 14.07 4.70 5.40
CA TYR A 215 14.23 4.41 6.83
C TYR A 215 14.37 5.71 7.62
N THR A 216 13.73 5.80 8.80
CA THR A 216 13.88 6.95 9.72
C THR A 216 15.15 6.88 10.57
N GLY A 217 15.97 5.85 10.40
CA GLY A 217 17.25 5.60 11.02
C GLY A 217 18.25 5.00 10.02
N PRO A 218 19.39 4.49 10.50
CA PRO A 218 20.30 3.72 9.65
C PRO A 218 19.57 2.55 8.98
N ARG A 219 20.06 2.16 7.81
CA ARG A 219 19.55 0.91 7.17
C ARG A 219 19.90 -0.29 8.04
N PRO A 220 19.00 -1.29 8.16
CA PRO A 220 19.32 -2.54 8.85
C PRO A 220 20.43 -3.32 8.15
#